data_a600ded5afeea1f74b36b9e00374a8bf
#
_entry.id   a600ded5afeea1f74b36b9e00374a8bf
#
_cell.length_a   1.000
_cell.length_b   1.000
_cell.length_c   1.000
_cell.angle_alpha   90.00
_cell.angle_beta   90.00
_cell.angle_gamma   90.00
#
_symmetry.space_group_name_H-M   'P 1'
#
loop_
_entity.id
_entity.type
_entity.pdbx_description
1 polymer ?
#
loop_
_entity_poly.entity_id
_entity_poly.type
_entity_poly.pdbx_seq_one_letter_code
_entity_poly.pdbx_strand_id
1 'polypeptide(L)'
;MTQSRVPQGVTRRIGLASPLVLCSLLLIHEQAAAGAQREEPLIDSVRSALSSAISNAAPPVPEFADTESRLKYLRWLGAMSERLKKRKPDWETRKEFLQTVWYESKRAGLDVALVLGLIQVESGFRKFAVSIAGARGYMQVMPFWTRVLGDGDAGKLFHMQNNLRFGCVILRHYLEIEKGDLYLALGRYNGSRGKAPYPNAVLGARRLWELAA
;
A
#
# COMPACT_ATOMS: atom_id res chain seq x y z
N MET A 1 72.11 -46.50 45.51
CA MET A 1 72.06 -45.02 45.54
C MET A 1 71.53 -44.54 44.22
N THR A 2 70.26 -44.30 44.10
CA THR A 2 69.67 -43.66 42.89
C THR A 2 68.33 -43.03 43.26
N GLN A 3 68.31 -41.71 43.31
CA GLN A 3 67.16 -40.92 43.67
C GLN A 3 66.21 -40.86 42.48
N SER A 4 64.96 -41.26 42.69
CA SER A 4 63.89 -41.09 41.77
C SER A 4 63.26 -39.68 41.86
N ARG A 5 63.25 -38.95 40.78
CA ARG A 5 62.58 -37.68 40.67
C ARG A 5 61.09 -37.94 40.32
N VAL A 6 60.23 -37.33 41.12
CA VAL A 6 58.75 -37.23 40.86
C VAL A 6 58.50 -36.07 39.89
N PRO A 7 57.68 -36.24 38.83
CA PRO A 7 57.26 -35.14 37.99
C PRO A 7 56.05 -34.46 38.59
N GLN A 8 56.09 -33.11 38.62
CA GLN A 8 55.01 -32.24 39.06
C GLN A 8 53.85 -32.23 38.08
N GLY A 9 52.66 -32.37 38.64
CA GLY A 9 51.40 -32.36 37.88
C GLY A 9 51.07 -30.99 37.30
N VAL A 10 50.73 -31.03 36.02
CA VAL A 10 50.17 -29.89 35.25
C VAL A 10 48.68 -29.76 35.56
N THR A 11 48.30 -28.75 36.32
CA THR A 11 46.91 -28.34 36.58
C THR A 11 46.30 -27.73 35.31
N ARG A 12 45.51 -28.51 34.59
CA ARG A 12 44.65 -27.99 33.53
C ARG A 12 43.50 -27.15 34.13
N ARG A 13 43.56 -25.84 33.93
CA ARG A 13 42.41 -24.97 34.13
C ARG A 13 41.36 -25.28 33.06
N ILE A 14 40.24 -25.84 33.50
CA ILE A 14 39.02 -25.98 32.68
C ILE A 14 38.38 -24.60 32.61
N GLY A 15 38.54 -23.94 31.47
CA GLY A 15 37.79 -22.72 31.14
C GLY A 15 36.34 -23.06 30.94
N LEU A 16 35.47 -22.59 31.82
CA LEU A 16 34.02 -22.57 31.63
C LEU A 16 33.70 -21.63 30.47
N ALA A 17 33.47 -22.17 29.29
CA ALA A 17 32.89 -21.46 28.20
C ALA A 17 31.38 -21.30 28.49
N SER A 18 30.95 -20.10 28.81
CA SER A 18 29.55 -19.73 28.87
C SER A 18 28.92 -19.87 27.48
N PRO A 19 27.82 -20.57 27.32
CA PRO A 19 27.07 -20.53 26.06
C PRO A 19 26.35 -19.17 25.99
N LEU A 20 26.84 -18.28 25.13
CA LEU A 20 26.07 -17.16 24.62
C LEU A 20 24.88 -17.73 23.86
N VAL A 21 23.74 -17.80 24.53
CA VAL A 21 22.45 -18.03 23.90
C VAL A 21 22.15 -16.80 23.07
N LEU A 22 22.48 -16.89 21.78
CA LEU A 22 22.07 -15.94 20.76
C LEU A 22 20.57 -16.12 20.58
N CYS A 23 19.79 -15.39 21.39
CA CYS A 23 18.33 -15.28 21.24
C CYS A 23 18.07 -14.46 19.98
N SER A 24 18.11 -15.12 18.82
CA SER A 24 17.64 -14.56 17.56
C SER A 24 16.14 -14.31 17.72
N LEU A 25 15.77 -13.11 18.14
CA LEU A 25 14.41 -12.58 17.99
C LEU A 25 14.14 -12.52 16.49
N LEU A 26 13.59 -13.60 15.97
CA LEU A 26 12.86 -13.60 14.70
C LEU A 26 11.67 -12.65 14.92
N LEU A 27 11.87 -11.39 14.61
CA LEU A 27 10.79 -10.45 14.32
C LEU A 27 10.08 -11.00 13.07
N ILE A 28 9.13 -11.90 13.30
CA ILE A 28 8.14 -12.23 12.29
C ILE A 28 7.35 -10.92 12.10
N HIS A 29 7.82 -10.11 11.15
CA HIS A 29 6.96 -9.10 10.56
C HIS A 29 5.86 -9.91 9.87
N GLU A 30 4.70 -10.03 10.52
CA GLU A 30 3.46 -10.33 9.82
C GLU A 30 3.31 -9.21 8.78
N GLN A 31 3.83 -9.48 7.58
CA GLN A 31 3.53 -8.66 6.43
C GLN A 31 2.02 -8.78 6.28
N ALA A 32 1.30 -7.69 6.57
CA ALA A 32 -0.10 -7.59 6.25
C ALA A 32 -0.25 -8.04 4.79
N ALA A 33 -0.91 -9.17 4.58
CA ALA A 33 -1.02 -9.78 3.26
C ALA A 33 -1.75 -8.77 2.36
N ALA A 34 -0.99 -8.08 1.52
CA ALA A 34 -1.54 -7.09 0.60
C ALA A 34 -2.52 -7.77 -0.35
N GLY A 35 -3.71 -7.19 -0.53
CA GLY A 35 -4.66 -7.60 -1.55
C GLY A 35 -5.44 -8.88 -1.28
N ALA A 36 -6.00 -9.05 -0.09
CA ALA A 36 -6.91 -10.16 0.25
C ALA A 36 -8.39 -9.74 0.24
N GLN A 37 -8.77 -8.81 -0.65
CA GLN A 37 -10.16 -8.39 -0.82
C GLN A 37 -11.07 -9.60 -1.07
N ARG A 38 -12.25 -9.63 -0.44
CA ARG A 38 -13.22 -10.70 -0.61
C ARG A 38 -14.28 -10.28 -1.61
N GLU A 39 -14.68 -11.21 -2.47
CA GLU A 39 -15.83 -11.01 -3.35
C GLU A 39 -17.10 -11.10 -2.50
N GLU A 40 -17.87 -9.99 -2.47
CA GLU A 40 -19.16 -9.90 -1.79
C GLU A 40 -20.25 -9.62 -2.83
N PRO A 41 -21.44 -10.22 -2.69
CA PRO A 41 -22.56 -9.92 -3.59
C PRO A 41 -22.92 -8.43 -3.53
N LEU A 42 -22.99 -7.79 -4.69
CA LEU A 42 -23.43 -6.39 -4.80
C LEU A 42 -24.90 -6.37 -5.24
N ILE A 43 -25.66 -5.45 -4.67
CA ILE A 43 -27.00 -5.12 -5.15
C ILE A 43 -26.85 -4.48 -6.54
N ASP A 44 -27.77 -4.75 -7.47
CA ASP A 44 -27.65 -4.32 -8.88
C ASP A 44 -27.51 -2.80 -9.04
N SER A 45 -28.19 -2.00 -8.23
CA SER A 45 -28.06 -0.54 -8.25
C SER A 45 -26.66 -0.08 -7.86
N VAL A 46 -26.04 -0.71 -6.83
CA VAL A 46 -24.67 -0.43 -6.41
C VAL A 46 -23.68 -0.87 -7.48
N ARG A 47 -23.87 -2.07 -8.04
CA ARG A 47 -23.04 -2.56 -9.14
C ARG A 47 -23.07 -1.60 -10.33
N SER A 48 -24.26 -1.14 -10.74
CA SER A 48 -24.43 -0.21 -11.87
C SER A 48 -23.74 1.13 -11.60
N ALA A 49 -23.87 1.69 -10.40
CA ALA A 49 -23.20 2.93 -10.01
C ALA A 49 -21.68 2.81 -10.03
N LEU A 50 -21.13 1.72 -9.46
CA LEU A 50 -19.69 1.45 -9.47
C LEU A 50 -19.15 1.21 -10.88
N SER A 51 -19.87 0.43 -11.71
CA SER A 51 -19.50 0.19 -13.12
C SER A 51 -19.49 1.49 -13.93
N SER A 52 -20.47 2.37 -13.73
CA SER A 52 -20.49 3.69 -14.37
C SER A 52 -19.29 4.54 -13.93
N ALA A 53 -18.95 4.52 -12.63
CA ALA A 53 -17.76 5.22 -12.12
C ALA A 53 -16.45 4.69 -12.70
N ILE A 54 -16.37 3.38 -13.01
CA ILE A 54 -15.20 2.76 -13.64
C ILE A 54 -15.14 3.10 -15.14
N SER A 55 -16.26 2.99 -15.87
CA SER A 55 -16.30 3.14 -17.33
C SER A 55 -16.07 4.57 -17.82
N ASN A 56 -16.34 5.58 -17.00
CA ASN A 56 -16.15 6.97 -17.38
C ASN A 56 -14.65 7.32 -17.44
N ALA A 57 -14.05 7.11 -18.61
CA ALA A 57 -12.60 7.11 -18.86
C ALA A 57 -12.06 8.48 -19.32
N ALA A 58 -12.45 9.58 -18.66
CA ALA A 58 -11.82 10.86 -18.93
C ALA A 58 -10.31 10.82 -18.64
N PRO A 59 -9.44 11.46 -19.44
CA PRO A 59 -8.01 11.55 -19.17
C PRO A 59 -7.76 12.25 -17.83
N PRO A 60 -6.70 11.88 -17.09
CA PRO A 60 -6.42 12.41 -15.76
C PRO A 60 -5.83 13.84 -15.82
N VAL A 61 -6.60 14.77 -16.35
CA VAL A 61 -6.22 16.19 -16.42
C VAL A 61 -6.85 16.90 -15.22
N PRO A 62 -6.05 17.43 -14.28
CA PRO A 62 -6.58 18.20 -13.17
C PRO A 62 -7.19 19.53 -13.66
N GLU A 63 -8.43 19.77 -13.31
CA GLU A 63 -9.11 21.04 -13.52
C GLU A 63 -9.12 21.85 -12.23
N PHE A 64 -9.01 23.18 -12.36
CA PHE A 64 -8.93 24.12 -11.23
C PHE A 64 -9.91 25.25 -11.41
N ALA A 65 -10.66 25.54 -10.36
CA ALA A 65 -11.65 26.65 -10.35
C ALA A 65 -10.97 28.03 -10.44
N ASP A 66 -9.75 28.14 -9.88
CA ASP A 66 -9.02 29.40 -9.78
C ASP A 66 -7.50 29.19 -9.73
N THR A 67 -6.77 30.30 -9.82
CA THR A 67 -5.29 30.32 -9.79
C THR A 67 -4.74 29.82 -8.45
N GLU A 68 -5.41 30.10 -7.33
CA GLU A 68 -4.97 29.68 -6.01
C GLU A 68 -5.01 28.16 -5.88
N SER A 69 -6.10 27.53 -6.30
CA SER A 69 -6.26 26.07 -6.35
C SER A 69 -5.18 25.42 -7.23
N ARG A 70 -4.87 26.04 -8.38
CA ARG A 70 -3.78 25.59 -9.26
C ARG A 70 -2.42 25.69 -8.57
N LEU A 71 -2.14 26.79 -7.88
CA LEU A 71 -0.87 26.96 -7.15
C LEU A 71 -0.74 25.95 -6.00
N LYS A 72 -1.81 25.69 -5.24
CA LYS A 72 -1.83 24.64 -4.20
C LYS A 72 -1.50 23.27 -4.79
N TYR A 73 -2.10 22.94 -5.92
CA TYR A 73 -1.79 21.69 -6.63
C TYR A 73 -0.32 21.63 -7.08
N LEU A 74 0.24 22.69 -7.67
CA LEU A 74 1.62 22.70 -8.13
C LEU A 74 2.62 22.56 -6.97
N ARG A 75 2.35 23.20 -5.83
CA ARG A 75 3.15 23.02 -4.60
C ARG A 75 3.09 21.57 -4.11
N TRP A 76 1.88 21.01 -4.08
CA TRP A 76 1.68 19.59 -3.73
C TRP A 76 2.44 18.68 -4.68
N LEU A 77 2.32 18.87 -5.99
CA LEU A 77 2.99 18.06 -7.01
C LEU A 77 4.51 18.09 -6.84
N GLY A 78 5.09 19.26 -6.62
CA GLY A 78 6.52 19.44 -6.37
C GLY A 78 6.97 18.68 -5.11
N ALA A 79 6.29 18.88 -3.99
CA ALA A 79 6.62 18.24 -2.72
C ALA A 79 6.49 16.69 -2.80
N MET A 80 5.40 16.20 -3.39
CA MET A 80 5.20 14.74 -3.53
C MET A 80 6.18 14.13 -4.52
N SER A 81 6.56 14.87 -5.56
CA SER A 81 7.57 14.45 -6.52
C SER A 81 8.93 14.23 -5.85
N GLU A 82 9.38 15.14 -4.99
CA GLU A 82 10.64 14.95 -4.27
C GLU A 82 10.58 13.74 -3.32
N ARG A 83 9.47 13.56 -2.59
CA ARG A 83 9.29 12.39 -1.71
C ARG A 83 9.30 11.06 -2.48
N LEU A 84 8.79 11.05 -3.71
CA LEU A 84 8.66 9.85 -4.54
C LEU A 84 9.89 9.56 -5.40
N LYS A 85 10.84 10.50 -5.52
CA LYS A 85 11.99 10.46 -6.43
C LYS A 85 12.83 9.18 -6.36
N LYS A 86 13.08 8.67 -5.14
CA LYS A 86 13.83 7.42 -4.94
C LYS A 86 13.10 6.18 -5.47
N ARG A 87 11.75 6.18 -5.45
CA ARG A 87 10.93 5.04 -5.91
C ARG A 87 10.54 5.14 -7.39
N LYS A 88 10.46 6.36 -7.91
CA LYS A 88 10.17 6.67 -9.31
C LYS A 88 11.17 7.74 -9.80
N PRO A 89 12.38 7.35 -10.22
CA PRO A 89 13.44 8.31 -10.57
C PRO A 89 13.13 9.11 -11.83
N ASP A 90 12.44 8.52 -12.81
CA ASP A 90 12.04 9.21 -14.04
C ASP A 90 10.97 10.27 -13.74
N TRP A 91 11.22 11.49 -14.20
CA TRP A 91 10.37 12.66 -13.91
C TRP A 91 9.00 12.56 -14.58
N GLU A 92 8.95 12.20 -15.86
CA GLU A 92 7.68 12.16 -16.60
C GLU A 92 6.76 11.07 -16.05
N THR A 93 7.29 9.88 -15.81
CA THR A 93 6.55 8.78 -15.17
C THR A 93 6.06 9.17 -13.77
N ARG A 94 6.88 9.89 -12.99
CA ARG A 94 6.52 10.33 -11.65
C ARG A 94 5.43 11.39 -11.66
N LYS A 95 5.53 12.36 -12.57
CA LYS A 95 4.55 13.42 -12.80
C LYS A 95 3.20 12.82 -13.22
N GLU A 96 3.20 11.96 -14.26
CA GLU A 96 2.01 11.28 -14.75
C GLU A 96 1.33 10.47 -13.62
N PHE A 97 2.12 9.74 -12.85
CA PHE A 97 1.62 8.97 -11.71
C PHE A 97 0.94 9.88 -10.67
N LEU A 98 1.59 10.95 -10.24
CA LEU A 98 1.04 11.87 -9.23
C LEU A 98 -0.20 12.61 -9.74
N GLN A 99 -0.21 13.02 -11.01
CA GLN A 99 -1.39 13.62 -11.64
C GLN A 99 -2.57 12.65 -11.65
N THR A 100 -2.32 11.39 -12.01
CA THR A 100 -3.37 10.35 -12.04
C THR A 100 -3.88 10.04 -10.64
N VAL A 101 -2.98 9.93 -9.64
CA VAL A 101 -3.40 9.74 -8.23
C VAL A 101 -4.24 10.91 -7.75
N TRP A 102 -3.82 12.15 -8.00
CA TRP A 102 -4.60 13.33 -7.64
C TRP A 102 -5.99 13.29 -8.26
N TYR A 103 -6.07 13.08 -9.57
CA TYR A 103 -7.31 13.05 -10.33
C TYR A 103 -8.28 11.96 -9.80
N GLU A 104 -7.83 10.71 -9.71
CA GLU A 104 -8.70 9.61 -9.30
C GLU A 104 -9.10 9.69 -7.82
N SER A 105 -8.22 10.22 -6.95
CA SER A 105 -8.56 10.49 -5.54
C SER A 105 -9.65 11.53 -5.42
N LYS A 106 -9.50 12.68 -6.11
CA LYS A 106 -10.48 13.77 -6.07
C LYS A 106 -11.82 13.34 -6.66
N ARG A 107 -11.79 12.62 -7.77
CA ARG A 107 -12.98 12.08 -8.42
C ARG A 107 -13.76 11.13 -7.51
N ALA A 108 -13.06 10.32 -6.71
CA ALA A 108 -13.69 9.41 -5.75
C ALA A 108 -14.01 10.08 -4.40
N GLY A 109 -13.74 11.37 -4.23
CA GLY A 109 -13.94 12.08 -2.95
C GLY A 109 -13.04 11.58 -1.83
N LEU A 110 -11.81 11.12 -2.18
CA LEU A 110 -10.83 10.61 -1.23
C LEU A 110 -9.73 11.63 -0.96
N ASP A 111 -9.16 11.55 0.24
CA ASP A 111 -7.94 12.27 0.59
C ASP A 111 -6.76 11.72 -0.20
N VAL A 112 -5.99 12.60 -0.87
CA VAL A 112 -4.88 12.19 -1.74
C VAL A 112 -3.73 11.57 -0.94
N ALA A 113 -3.47 12.07 0.27
CA ALA A 113 -2.43 11.51 1.14
C ALA A 113 -2.81 10.10 1.61
N LEU A 114 -4.11 9.85 1.86
CA LEU A 114 -4.62 8.51 2.15
C LEU A 114 -4.35 7.54 1.01
N VAL A 115 -4.66 7.93 -0.23
CA VAL A 115 -4.47 7.08 -1.41
C VAL A 115 -2.98 6.79 -1.63
N LEU A 116 -2.09 7.79 -1.48
CA LEU A 116 -0.64 7.58 -1.55
C LEU A 116 -0.13 6.66 -0.44
N GLY A 117 -0.64 6.80 0.78
CA GLY A 117 -0.33 5.92 1.91
C GLY A 117 -0.75 4.48 1.66
N LEU A 118 -1.95 4.27 1.10
CA LEU A 118 -2.44 2.95 0.71
C LEU A 118 -1.56 2.34 -0.38
N ILE A 119 -1.25 3.07 -1.46
CA ILE A 119 -0.36 2.60 -2.52
C ILE A 119 1.03 2.22 -1.98
N GLN A 120 1.54 2.97 -1.00
CA GLN A 120 2.81 2.65 -0.36
C GLN A 120 2.77 1.30 0.35
N VAL A 121 1.70 1.01 1.08
CA VAL A 121 1.52 -0.26 1.81
C VAL A 121 1.26 -1.41 0.84
N GLU A 122 0.42 -1.22 -0.18
CA GLU A 122 0.00 -2.26 -1.10
C GLU A 122 1.12 -2.71 -2.05
N SER A 123 1.82 -1.79 -2.66
CA SER A 123 2.77 -2.12 -3.73
C SER A 123 4.14 -1.50 -3.58
N GLY A 124 4.34 -0.56 -2.62
CA GLY A 124 5.53 0.28 -2.58
C GLY A 124 5.73 1.08 -3.88
N PHE A 125 4.63 1.48 -4.54
CA PHE A 125 4.61 2.20 -5.82
C PHE A 125 5.07 1.39 -7.05
N ARG A 126 4.99 0.06 -7.00
CA ARG A 126 5.35 -0.83 -8.11
C ARG A 126 4.15 -1.06 -9.03
N LYS A 127 4.29 -0.69 -10.31
CA LYS A 127 3.24 -0.82 -11.33
C LYS A 127 2.80 -2.26 -11.56
N PHE A 128 3.74 -3.19 -11.57
CA PHE A 128 3.53 -4.59 -11.89
C PHE A 128 3.57 -5.49 -10.65
N ALA A 129 3.21 -4.96 -9.48
CA ALA A 129 3.11 -5.76 -8.27
C ALA A 129 2.00 -6.80 -8.41
N VAL A 130 2.30 -8.03 -7.98
CA VAL A 130 1.33 -9.13 -7.87
C VAL A 130 1.51 -9.76 -6.50
N SER A 131 0.42 -9.89 -5.73
CA SER A 131 0.45 -10.59 -4.45
C SER A 131 0.27 -12.11 -4.62
N ILE A 132 0.53 -12.86 -3.55
CA ILE A 132 0.26 -14.32 -3.52
C ILE A 132 -1.22 -14.61 -3.79
N ALA A 133 -2.13 -13.74 -3.34
CA ALA A 133 -3.56 -13.86 -3.59
C ALA A 133 -3.97 -13.43 -5.02
N GLY A 134 -3.04 -12.94 -5.85
CA GLY A 134 -3.29 -12.52 -7.22
C GLY A 134 -3.73 -11.06 -7.37
N ALA A 135 -3.71 -10.26 -6.31
CA ALA A 135 -3.99 -8.82 -6.40
C ALA A 135 -2.94 -8.11 -7.26
N ARG A 136 -3.33 -7.08 -8.02
CA ARG A 136 -2.52 -6.50 -9.10
C ARG A 136 -2.34 -4.99 -8.99
N GLY A 137 -1.16 -4.54 -9.38
CA GLY A 137 -0.83 -3.14 -9.64
C GLY A 137 -0.64 -2.29 -8.39
N TYR A 138 -0.70 -0.98 -8.57
CA TYR A 138 -0.39 0.01 -7.54
C TYR A 138 -1.23 -0.12 -6.27
N MET A 139 -2.54 -0.31 -6.41
CA MET A 139 -3.51 -0.42 -5.32
C MET A 139 -3.90 -1.87 -5.00
N GLN A 140 -3.19 -2.86 -5.57
CA GLN A 140 -3.42 -4.28 -5.35
C GLN A 140 -4.91 -4.68 -5.46
N VAL A 141 -5.49 -4.35 -6.61
CA VAL A 141 -6.88 -4.67 -6.92
C VAL A 141 -7.00 -6.14 -7.27
N MET A 142 -7.99 -6.83 -6.67
CA MET A 142 -8.28 -8.23 -6.97
C MET A 142 -8.92 -8.39 -8.35
N PRO A 143 -8.53 -9.41 -9.15
CA PRO A 143 -9.05 -9.63 -10.50
C PRO A 143 -10.57 -9.78 -10.59
N PHE A 144 -11.26 -10.30 -9.57
CA PHE A 144 -12.69 -10.44 -9.61
C PHE A 144 -13.43 -9.11 -9.82
N TRP A 145 -12.86 -7.99 -9.34
CA TRP A 145 -13.45 -6.68 -9.55
C TRP A 145 -13.61 -6.30 -11.02
N THR A 146 -12.70 -6.76 -11.90
CA THR A 146 -12.85 -6.51 -13.34
C THR A 146 -14.04 -7.26 -13.93
N ARG A 147 -14.41 -8.44 -13.41
CA ARG A 147 -15.61 -9.18 -13.81
C ARG A 147 -16.88 -8.56 -13.25
N VAL A 148 -16.82 -8.06 -12.01
CA VAL A 148 -18.00 -7.49 -11.32
C VAL A 148 -18.34 -6.10 -11.83
N LEU A 149 -17.35 -5.27 -12.14
CA LEU A 149 -17.53 -3.84 -12.43
C LEU A 149 -17.10 -3.42 -13.84
N GLY A 150 -16.40 -4.26 -14.56
CA GLY A 150 -15.79 -3.95 -15.86
C GLY A 150 -16.05 -5.04 -16.90
N ASP A 151 -15.11 -5.17 -17.82
CA ASP A 151 -15.16 -6.11 -18.96
C ASP A 151 -14.52 -7.49 -18.69
N GLY A 152 -14.08 -7.75 -17.48
CA GLY A 152 -13.45 -9.01 -17.07
C GLY A 152 -11.94 -9.10 -17.36
N ASP A 153 -11.36 -8.14 -18.08
CA ASP A 153 -9.93 -8.16 -18.41
C ASP A 153 -9.06 -7.73 -17.21
N ALA A 154 -8.59 -8.73 -16.48
CA ALA A 154 -7.69 -8.51 -15.34
C ALA A 154 -6.28 -8.00 -15.75
N GLY A 155 -5.89 -8.07 -17.03
CA GLY A 155 -4.65 -7.46 -17.55
C GLY A 155 -4.68 -5.96 -17.47
N LYS A 156 -5.87 -5.36 -17.61
CA LYS A 156 -6.09 -3.92 -17.49
C LYS A 156 -5.76 -3.34 -16.12
N LEU A 157 -5.67 -4.17 -15.07
CA LEU A 157 -5.21 -3.74 -13.75
C LEU A 157 -3.71 -3.36 -13.69
N PHE A 158 -2.94 -3.64 -14.73
CA PHE A 158 -1.58 -3.12 -14.88
C PHE A 158 -1.51 -1.76 -15.60
N HIS A 159 -2.60 -1.28 -16.18
CA HIS A 159 -2.70 0.09 -16.64
C HIS A 159 -2.88 1.03 -15.44
N MET A 160 -2.03 2.04 -15.34
CA MET A 160 -1.95 2.93 -14.18
C MET A 160 -3.31 3.55 -13.86
N GLN A 161 -3.93 4.21 -14.83
CA GLN A 161 -5.21 4.89 -14.61
C GLN A 161 -6.31 3.92 -14.20
N ASN A 162 -6.43 2.76 -14.88
CA ASN A 162 -7.43 1.77 -14.54
C ASN A 162 -7.24 1.24 -13.11
N ASN A 163 -6.01 0.92 -12.72
CA ASN A 163 -5.72 0.42 -11.38
C ASN A 163 -6.08 1.43 -10.29
N LEU A 164 -5.66 2.69 -10.45
CA LEU A 164 -5.95 3.76 -9.50
C LEU A 164 -7.46 4.06 -9.44
N ARG A 165 -8.14 4.03 -10.57
CA ARG A 165 -9.60 4.20 -10.65
C ARG A 165 -10.34 3.10 -9.89
N PHE A 166 -10.06 1.83 -10.21
CA PHE A 166 -10.66 0.69 -9.50
C PHE A 166 -10.39 0.79 -8.00
N GLY A 167 -9.15 0.99 -7.60
CA GLY A 167 -8.77 1.07 -6.19
C GLY A 167 -9.48 2.21 -5.45
N CYS A 168 -9.56 3.40 -6.04
CA CYS A 168 -10.25 4.55 -5.43
C CYS A 168 -11.77 4.31 -5.34
N VAL A 169 -12.40 3.78 -6.39
CA VAL A 169 -13.84 3.48 -6.40
C VAL A 169 -14.18 2.42 -5.35
N ILE A 170 -13.38 1.35 -5.25
CA ILE A 170 -13.57 0.28 -4.26
C ILE A 170 -13.39 0.82 -2.84
N LEU A 171 -12.35 1.63 -2.60
CA LEU A 171 -12.13 2.22 -1.26
C LEU A 171 -13.28 3.15 -0.87
N ARG A 172 -13.78 3.97 -1.81
CA ARG A 172 -14.93 4.83 -1.59
C ARG A 172 -16.18 4.02 -1.26
N HIS A 173 -16.44 2.95 -2.00
CA HIS A 173 -17.54 2.04 -1.73
C HIS A 173 -17.46 1.43 -0.31
N TYR A 174 -16.30 0.99 0.11
CA TYR A 174 -16.12 0.47 1.48
C TYR A 174 -16.28 1.55 2.54
N LEU A 175 -15.87 2.79 2.29
CA LEU A 175 -16.15 3.91 3.18
C LEU A 175 -17.66 4.17 3.34
N GLU A 176 -18.42 4.03 2.29
CA GLU A 176 -19.88 4.17 2.33
C GLU A 176 -20.55 3.04 3.13
N ILE A 177 -20.14 1.79 2.90
CA ILE A 177 -20.61 0.64 3.68
C ILE A 177 -20.32 0.83 5.18
N GLU A 178 -19.12 1.29 5.51
CA GLU A 178 -18.68 1.50 6.90
C GLU A 178 -19.08 2.88 7.45
N LYS A 179 -20.01 3.59 6.78
CA LYS A 179 -20.58 4.88 7.22
C LYS A 179 -19.51 5.95 7.53
N GLY A 180 -18.43 5.94 6.77
CA GLY A 180 -17.31 6.87 6.93
C GLY A 180 -16.23 6.39 7.91
N ASP A 181 -16.38 5.25 8.57
CA ASP A 181 -15.32 4.68 9.41
C ASP A 181 -14.16 4.21 8.54
N LEU A 182 -13.12 5.04 8.49
CA LEU A 182 -11.93 4.79 7.67
C LEU A 182 -11.15 3.55 8.12
N TYR A 183 -11.11 3.29 9.43
CA TYR A 183 -10.38 2.13 9.96
C TYR A 183 -11.03 0.82 9.51
N LEU A 184 -12.35 0.72 9.62
CA LEU A 184 -13.09 -0.44 9.18
C LEU A 184 -13.07 -0.59 7.65
N ALA A 185 -13.19 0.53 6.92
CA ALA A 185 -13.12 0.53 5.45
C ALA A 185 -11.76 0.04 4.93
N LEU A 186 -10.65 0.48 5.52
CA LEU A 186 -9.31 -0.02 5.19
C LEU A 186 -9.17 -1.51 5.52
N GLY A 187 -9.69 -1.94 6.66
CA GLY A 187 -9.71 -3.37 7.01
C GLY A 187 -10.51 -4.19 6.01
N ARG A 188 -11.66 -3.69 5.53
CA ARG A 188 -12.46 -4.33 4.48
C ARG A 188 -11.71 -4.37 3.15
N TYR A 189 -11.06 -3.26 2.77
CA TYR A 189 -10.24 -3.18 1.56
C TYR A 189 -9.16 -4.27 1.51
N ASN A 190 -8.52 -4.55 2.62
CA ASN A 190 -7.48 -5.60 2.73
C ASN A 190 -8.05 -7.01 3.03
N GLY A 191 -9.36 -7.16 3.29
CA GLY A 191 -9.95 -8.43 3.75
C GLY A 191 -9.67 -8.77 5.22
N SER A 192 -9.22 -7.81 6.01
CA SER A 192 -8.88 -7.94 7.43
C SER A 192 -9.72 -7.04 8.34
N ARG A 193 -11.01 -6.85 8.00
CA ARG A 193 -11.93 -5.97 8.73
C ARG A 193 -11.85 -6.18 10.24
N GLY A 194 -11.69 -5.09 10.97
CA GLY A 194 -11.58 -5.09 12.44
C GLY A 194 -10.19 -5.44 12.99
N LYS A 195 -9.22 -5.81 12.13
CA LYS A 195 -7.83 -6.09 12.55
C LYS A 195 -6.95 -4.85 12.40
N ALA A 196 -6.14 -4.56 13.42
CA ALA A 196 -5.35 -3.33 13.51
C ALA A 196 -4.15 -3.21 12.55
N PRO A 197 -3.42 -4.26 12.18
CA PRO A 197 -2.14 -4.11 11.49
C PRO A 197 -2.23 -3.30 10.19
N TYR A 198 -3.17 -3.66 9.31
CA TYR A 198 -3.27 -3.01 8.00
C TYR A 198 -3.78 -1.56 8.07
N PRO A 199 -4.91 -1.24 8.73
CA PRO A 199 -5.35 0.13 8.86
C PRO A 199 -4.28 1.03 9.50
N ASN A 200 -3.60 0.56 10.54
CA ASN A 200 -2.54 1.32 11.19
C ASN A 200 -1.34 1.58 10.25
N ALA A 201 -0.95 0.59 9.44
CA ALA A 201 0.11 0.76 8.44
C ALA A 201 -0.26 1.82 7.41
N VAL A 202 -1.49 1.80 6.88
CA VAL A 202 -1.95 2.79 5.88
C VAL A 202 -2.05 4.18 6.50
N LEU A 203 -2.64 4.31 7.70
CA LEU A 203 -2.75 5.60 8.39
C LEU A 203 -1.39 6.16 8.79
N GLY A 204 -0.45 5.30 9.18
CA GLY A 204 0.94 5.68 9.43
C GLY A 204 1.63 6.18 8.16
N ALA A 205 1.47 5.45 7.04
CA ALA A 205 2.01 5.84 5.74
C ALA A 205 1.38 7.14 5.21
N ARG A 206 0.06 7.36 5.40
CA ARG A 206 -0.64 8.58 5.02
C ARG A 206 0.06 9.83 5.53
N ARG A 207 0.49 9.85 6.81
CA ARG A 207 1.18 10.99 7.43
C ARG A 207 2.44 11.42 6.67
N LEU A 208 3.10 10.48 5.99
CA LEU A 208 4.29 10.78 5.17
C LEU A 208 3.95 11.54 3.88
N TRP A 209 2.67 11.56 3.48
CA TRP A 209 2.18 12.18 2.25
C TRP A 209 1.35 13.45 2.49
N GLU A 210 1.13 13.82 3.74
CA GLU A 210 0.50 15.09 4.10
C GLU A 210 1.50 16.24 3.84
N LEU A 211 1.00 17.35 3.24
CA LEU A 211 1.76 18.60 3.23
C LEU A 211 1.71 19.19 4.64
N ALA A 212 2.85 19.62 5.15
CA ALA A 212 2.86 20.53 6.28
C ALA A 212 2.11 21.82 5.89
N ALA A 213 1.24 22.28 6.78
CA ALA A 213 0.49 23.51 6.61
C ALA A 213 1.41 24.71 6.49
#